data_c4c20eae6174495b7a1522473f5e38bc
#
_entry.id   c4c20eae6174495b7a1522473f5e38bc
#
_cell.length_a   1.000
_cell.length_b   1.000
_cell.length_c   1.000
_cell.angle_alpha   90.00
_cell.angle_beta   90.00
_cell.angle_gamma   90.00
#
_symmetry.space_group_name_H-M   'P 1'
#
loop_
_entity.id
_entity.type
_entity.pdbx_description
1 polymer ?
#
loop_
_entity_poly.entity_id
_entity_poly.type
_entity_poly.pdbx_seq_one_letter_code
_entity_poly.pdbx_strand_id
1 'polypeptide(L)'
;MLRLAISRITVKDENELQKIVVGDIDIVERGLTVICNNMPIDSKTNIDVLSHDEDGQLVILKMSTKENDNMFFEGLKILAYVNSVKPLLKFSYKDFKINDSKMPRLVFLAPSFSPQLVDVVGQMQGIQMDLYKWEYFEFDDRKALHLEPAWLSEVTKSRPRKTKAEKPEKKAAKISEKEPEEEPEKVTEEFMVPPPEAAPEPVERGQKERGKKKSIFSI
;
A
#
# COMPACT_ATOMS: atom_id res chain seq x y z
N MET A 1 -40.88 17.65 2.45
CA MET A 1 -40.01 16.77 3.28
C MET A 1 -39.15 15.99 2.34
N LEU A 2 -37.85 16.29 2.27
CA LEU A 2 -36.85 15.49 1.53
C LEU A 2 -36.70 14.17 2.28
N ARG A 3 -37.11 13.05 1.67
CA ARG A 3 -36.78 11.72 2.16
C ARG A 3 -35.37 11.39 1.69
N LEU A 4 -34.44 11.49 2.59
CA LEU A 4 -33.10 10.95 2.41
C LEU A 4 -33.17 9.43 2.30
N ALA A 5 -32.92 8.90 1.13
CA ALA A 5 -32.87 7.45 0.91
C ALA A 5 -31.42 7.00 1.03
N ILE A 6 -31.13 6.23 2.08
CA ILE A 6 -29.84 5.55 2.24
C ILE A 6 -30.06 4.11 1.81
N SER A 7 -29.29 3.64 0.84
CA SER A 7 -29.29 2.24 0.42
C SER A 7 -27.92 1.63 0.58
N ARG A 8 -27.86 0.39 1.05
CA ARG A 8 -26.63 -0.40 1.06
C ARG A 8 -26.41 -0.95 -0.33
N ILE A 9 -25.22 -0.74 -0.87
CA ILE A 9 -24.85 -1.24 -2.19
C ILE A 9 -23.74 -2.28 -2.06
N THR A 10 -23.70 -3.19 -3.02
CA THR A 10 -22.73 -4.29 -3.03
C THR A 10 -21.51 -3.87 -3.82
N VAL A 11 -20.32 -4.11 -3.26
CA VAL A 11 -19.05 -4.04 -3.99
C VAL A 11 -18.90 -5.34 -4.79
N LYS A 12 -18.55 -5.23 -6.07
CA LYS A 12 -18.52 -6.37 -7.00
C LYS A 12 -17.38 -7.34 -6.69
N ASP A 13 -16.19 -6.78 -6.49
CA ASP A 13 -14.97 -7.53 -6.28
C ASP A 13 -13.95 -6.76 -5.43
N GLU A 14 -12.86 -7.41 -5.11
CA GLU A 14 -11.80 -6.83 -4.29
C GLU A 14 -11.07 -5.68 -4.99
N ASN A 15 -11.01 -5.67 -6.33
CA ASN A 15 -10.39 -4.57 -7.08
C ASN A 15 -11.23 -3.29 -7.00
N GLU A 16 -12.57 -3.41 -7.00
CA GLU A 16 -13.46 -2.26 -6.80
C GLU A 16 -13.30 -1.71 -5.37
N LEU A 17 -13.29 -2.59 -4.37
CA LEU A 17 -13.06 -2.20 -2.97
C LEU A 17 -11.71 -1.48 -2.81
N GLN A 18 -10.67 -2.01 -3.41
CA GLN A 18 -9.33 -1.43 -3.39
C GLN A 18 -9.33 -0.01 -3.98
N LYS A 19 -9.97 0.19 -5.13
CA LYS A 19 -10.08 1.53 -5.75
C LYS A 19 -10.81 2.52 -4.86
N ILE A 20 -11.88 2.09 -4.19
CA ILE A 20 -12.63 2.93 -3.24
C ILE A 20 -11.74 3.34 -2.08
N VAL A 21 -11.04 2.39 -1.46
CA VAL A 21 -10.15 2.64 -0.31
C VAL A 21 -8.96 3.50 -0.70
N VAL A 22 -8.32 3.24 -1.85
CA VAL A 22 -7.18 4.04 -2.33
C VAL A 22 -7.63 5.47 -2.68
N GLY A 23 -8.86 5.63 -3.20
CA GLY A 23 -9.43 6.94 -3.54
C GLY A 23 -9.68 7.84 -2.32
N ASP A 24 -9.92 7.26 -1.15
CA ASP A 24 -10.10 7.97 0.12
C ASP A 24 -9.48 7.17 1.27
N ILE A 25 -8.14 7.07 1.27
CA ILE A 25 -7.41 6.27 2.27
C ILE A 25 -7.59 6.82 3.70
N ASP A 26 -7.90 8.12 3.84
CA ASP A 26 -8.18 8.77 5.11
C ASP A 26 -9.39 8.18 5.85
N ILE A 27 -10.25 7.42 5.15
CA ILE A 27 -11.37 6.71 5.78
C ILE A 27 -10.88 5.58 6.68
N VAL A 28 -9.76 4.96 6.35
CA VAL A 28 -9.13 3.92 7.17
C VAL A 28 -8.45 4.58 8.37
N GLU A 29 -7.56 5.50 8.09
CA GLU A 29 -6.87 6.30 9.11
C GLU A 29 -6.32 7.57 8.45
N ARG A 30 -6.50 8.71 9.10
CA ARG A 30 -5.98 9.99 8.63
C ARG A 30 -4.46 10.03 8.66
N GLY A 31 -3.89 10.61 7.61
CA GLY A 31 -2.44 10.74 7.48
C GLY A 31 -1.77 9.51 6.91
N LEU A 32 -2.54 8.50 6.47
CA LEU A 32 -1.99 7.44 5.64
C LEU A 32 -1.65 7.97 4.24
N THR A 33 -0.51 7.55 3.74
CA THR A 33 -0.08 7.82 2.37
C THR A 33 0.13 6.51 1.64
N VAL A 34 -0.57 6.30 0.53
CA VAL A 34 -0.45 5.09 -0.29
C VAL A 34 0.89 5.10 -1.02
N ILE A 35 1.68 4.04 -0.85
CA ILE A 35 2.95 3.83 -1.57
C ILE A 35 2.68 3.10 -2.88
N CYS A 36 1.99 1.97 -2.80
CA CYS A 36 1.60 1.18 -3.96
C CYS A 36 0.37 0.32 -3.65
N ASN A 37 -0.26 -0.18 -4.70
CA ASN A 37 -1.37 -1.11 -4.60
C ASN A 37 -1.16 -2.30 -5.54
N ASN A 38 -1.84 -3.41 -5.25
CA ASN A 38 -1.80 -4.64 -6.03
C ASN A 38 -0.37 -5.12 -6.37
N MET A 39 0.54 -5.02 -5.39
CA MET A 39 1.95 -5.41 -5.57
C MET A 39 2.10 -6.93 -5.41
N PRO A 40 2.54 -7.68 -6.44
CA PRO A 40 2.74 -9.12 -6.35
C PRO A 40 3.95 -9.44 -5.46
N ILE A 41 3.77 -10.41 -4.57
CA ILE A 41 4.84 -11.01 -3.77
C ILE A 41 5.29 -12.32 -4.41
N ASP A 42 4.31 -13.13 -4.82
CA ASP A 42 4.51 -14.38 -5.53
C ASP A 42 3.36 -14.62 -6.53
N SER A 43 3.34 -15.80 -7.16
CA SER A 43 2.32 -16.16 -8.16
C SER A 43 0.88 -16.24 -7.63
N LYS A 44 0.68 -16.20 -6.31
CA LYS A 44 -0.62 -16.38 -5.66
C LYS A 44 -0.95 -15.30 -4.62
N THR A 45 0.01 -14.49 -4.22
CA THR A 45 -0.14 -13.55 -3.12
C THR A 45 0.23 -12.14 -3.57
N ASN A 46 -0.70 -11.21 -3.41
CA ASN A 46 -0.49 -9.79 -3.65
C ASN A 46 -0.68 -9.00 -2.36
N ILE A 47 0.03 -7.89 -2.25
CA ILE A 47 -0.29 -6.85 -1.28
C ILE A 47 -1.41 -6.00 -1.90
N ASP A 48 -2.58 -5.95 -1.25
CA ASP A 48 -3.69 -5.18 -1.79
C ASP A 48 -3.36 -3.68 -1.78
N VAL A 49 -3.00 -3.12 -0.61
CA VAL A 49 -2.49 -1.75 -0.49
C VAL A 49 -1.34 -1.73 0.51
N LEU A 50 -0.24 -1.10 0.12
CA LEU A 50 0.87 -0.73 1.01
C LEU A 50 0.87 0.78 1.17
N SER A 51 0.84 1.23 2.41
CA SER A 51 0.86 2.64 2.79
C SER A 51 1.86 2.87 3.94
N HIS A 52 2.07 4.12 4.30
CA HIS A 52 2.77 4.51 5.53
C HIS A 52 1.98 5.56 6.30
N ASP A 53 2.17 5.60 7.61
CA ASP A 53 1.61 6.66 8.46
C ASP A 53 2.55 7.88 8.54
N GLU A 54 2.11 8.92 9.27
CA GLU A 54 2.88 10.17 9.47
C GLU A 54 4.28 9.92 10.07
N ASP A 55 4.47 8.82 10.80
CA ASP A 55 5.74 8.43 11.42
C ASP A 55 6.61 7.53 10.52
N GLY A 56 6.12 7.20 9.34
CA GLY A 56 6.79 6.33 8.38
C GLY A 56 6.66 4.83 8.70
N GLN A 57 5.80 4.43 9.63
CA GLN A 57 5.48 3.02 9.84
C GLN A 57 4.71 2.48 8.65
N LEU A 58 5.16 1.37 8.09
CA LEU A 58 4.45 0.71 6.99
C LEU A 58 3.13 0.12 7.48
N VAL A 59 2.09 0.35 6.71
CA VAL A 59 0.73 -0.14 6.96
C VAL A 59 0.29 -0.97 5.76
N ILE A 60 0.00 -2.23 6.02
CA ILE A 60 -0.44 -3.20 5.03
C ILE A 60 -1.95 -3.35 5.17
N LEU A 61 -2.69 -3.03 4.13
CA LEU A 61 -4.12 -3.27 4.09
C LEU A 61 -4.37 -4.57 3.32
N LYS A 62 -5.14 -5.47 3.93
CA LYS A 62 -5.66 -6.69 3.32
C LYS A 62 -7.17 -6.61 3.29
N MET A 63 -7.77 -6.82 2.12
CA MET A 63 -9.20 -6.60 1.89
C MET A 63 -9.88 -7.86 1.38
N SER A 64 -11.14 -8.03 1.78
CA SER A 64 -12.01 -9.07 1.23
C SER A 64 -13.44 -8.55 1.07
N THR A 65 -14.13 -9.02 0.02
CA THR A 65 -15.55 -8.73 -0.21
C THR A 65 -16.47 -9.71 0.50
N LYS A 66 -15.90 -10.74 1.14
CA LYS A 66 -16.62 -11.78 1.89
C LYS A 66 -15.95 -12.02 3.23
N GLU A 67 -16.67 -12.64 4.16
CA GLU A 67 -16.05 -13.22 5.35
C GLU A 67 -15.06 -14.32 4.91
N ASN A 68 -13.81 -14.16 5.29
CA ASN A 68 -12.74 -15.06 4.85
C ASN A 68 -11.58 -15.07 5.87
N ASP A 69 -11.57 -16.04 6.76
CA ASP A 69 -10.52 -16.16 7.77
C ASP A 69 -9.14 -16.49 7.18
N ASN A 70 -9.07 -17.02 5.95
CA ASN A 70 -7.79 -17.28 5.29
C ASN A 70 -7.02 -15.98 4.98
N MET A 71 -7.72 -14.85 4.83
CA MET A 71 -7.07 -13.56 4.63
C MET A 71 -6.10 -13.20 5.76
N PHE A 72 -6.35 -13.72 6.97
CA PHE A 72 -5.48 -13.53 8.13
C PHE A 72 -4.10 -14.18 7.92
N PHE A 73 -4.06 -15.43 7.49
CA PHE A 73 -2.80 -16.13 7.20
C PHE A 73 -2.06 -15.50 6.02
N GLU A 74 -2.79 -15.05 5.00
CA GLU A 74 -2.21 -14.29 3.89
C GLU A 74 -1.61 -12.97 4.39
N GLY A 75 -2.32 -12.24 5.25
CA GLY A 75 -1.83 -11.01 5.87
C GLY A 75 -0.56 -11.21 6.67
N LEU A 76 -0.48 -12.27 7.48
CA LEU A 76 0.74 -12.61 8.24
C LEU A 76 1.92 -12.95 7.31
N LYS A 77 1.67 -13.67 6.21
CA LYS A 77 2.69 -13.96 5.19
C LYS A 77 3.19 -12.65 4.54
N ILE A 78 2.28 -11.76 4.18
CA ILE A 78 2.60 -10.45 3.63
C ILE A 78 3.41 -9.62 4.63
N LEU A 79 2.99 -9.60 5.90
CA LEU A 79 3.70 -8.90 6.97
C LEU A 79 5.15 -9.37 7.11
N ALA A 80 5.37 -10.69 7.14
CA ALA A 80 6.71 -11.26 7.22
C ALA A 80 7.57 -10.86 6.02
N TYR A 81 7.00 -10.91 4.81
CA TYR A 81 7.68 -10.49 3.59
C TYR A 81 8.04 -8.99 3.64
N VAL A 82 7.07 -8.11 3.87
CA VAL A 82 7.28 -6.66 3.92
C VAL A 82 8.32 -6.30 4.99
N ASN A 83 8.24 -6.96 6.17
CA ASN A 83 9.21 -6.74 7.23
C ASN A 83 10.64 -7.12 6.81
N SER A 84 10.82 -8.17 6.01
CA SER A 84 12.14 -8.61 5.52
C SER A 84 12.71 -7.68 4.44
N VAL A 85 11.85 -7.07 3.62
CA VAL A 85 12.26 -6.22 2.49
C VAL A 85 12.18 -4.71 2.78
N LYS A 86 11.91 -4.29 4.02
CA LYS A 86 11.81 -2.86 4.39
C LYS A 86 12.97 -1.99 3.89
N PRO A 87 14.26 -2.40 4.04
CA PRO A 87 15.37 -1.59 3.54
C PRO A 87 15.33 -1.40 2.03
N LEU A 88 14.90 -2.45 1.30
CA LEU A 88 14.74 -2.38 -0.15
C LEU A 88 13.58 -1.46 -0.54
N LEU A 89 12.45 -1.54 0.15
CA LEU A 89 11.30 -0.65 -0.07
C LEU A 89 11.70 0.81 0.16
N LYS A 90 12.41 1.11 1.24
CA LYS A 90 12.93 2.45 1.53
C LYS A 90 13.87 2.97 0.43
N PHE A 91 14.70 2.09 -0.12
CA PHE A 91 15.59 2.45 -1.22
C PHE A 91 14.83 2.69 -2.53
N SER A 92 13.83 1.86 -2.83
CA SER A 92 13.06 1.94 -4.07
C SER A 92 12.04 3.09 -4.08
N TYR A 93 11.47 3.41 -2.93
CA TYR A 93 10.42 4.42 -2.77
C TYR A 93 10.93 5.64 -1.99
N LYS A 94 11.94 6.33 -2.54
CA LYS A 94 12.66 7.44 -1.87
C LYS A 94 11.79 8.65 -1.54
N ASP A 95 10.73 8.85 -2.32
CA ASP A 95 9.81 9.99 -2.15
C ASP A 95 8.84 9.78 -0.98
N PHE A 96 8.80 8.56 -0.41
CA PHE A 96 7.93 8.22 0.70
C PHE A 96 8.72 8.14 2.02
N LYS A 97 8.05 8.53 3.10
CA LYS A 97 8.61 8.42 4.44
C LYS A 97 8.51 6.98 4.92
N ILE A 98 9.57 6.19 4.77
CA ILE A 98 9.62 4.80 5.26
C ILE A 98 10.61 4.68 6.42
N ASN A 99 10.10 4.26 7.58
CA ASN A 99 10.90 3.95 8.76
C ASN A 99 11.12 2.44 8.86
N ASP A 100 12.28 1.99 8.41
CA ASP A 100 12.68 0.58 8.39
C ASP A 100 12.96 -0.02 9.78
N SER A 101 13.09 0.81 10.82
CA SER A 101 13.24 0.35 12.20
C SER A 101 11.90 -0.03 12.85
N LYS A 102 10.77 0.46 12.34
CA LYS A 102 9.44 0.12 12.86
C LYS A 102 8.94 -1.18 12.25
N MET A 103 8.28 -2.02 13.08
CA MET A 103 7.55 -3.19 12.59
C MET A 103 6.35 -2.71 11.77
N PRO A 104 6.11 -3.27 10.56
CA PRO A 104 4.89 -2.97 9.83
C PRO A 104 3.64 -3.42 10.61
N ARG A 105 2.49 -2.81 10.35
CA ARG A 105 1.21 -3.23 10.93
C ARG A 105 0.24 -3.68 9.85
N LEU A 106 -0.75 -4.48 10.26
CA LEU A 106 -1.80 -5.01 9.42
C LEU A 106 -3.13 -4.31 9.70
N VAL A 107 -3.86 -4.02 8.63
CA VAL A 107 -5.25 -3.58 8.69
C VAL A 107 -6.06 -4.50 7.79
N PHE A 108 -7.07 -5.15 8.37
CA PHE A 108 -7.97 -6.04 7.65
C PHE A 108 -9.31 -5.36 7.44
N LEU A 109 -9.81 -5.41 6.20
CA LEU A 109 -11.11 -4.87 5.82
C LEU A 109 -11.96 -6.01 5.26
N ALA A 110 -13.04 -6.39 5.95
CA ALA A 110 -13.99 -7.41 5.50
C ALA A 110 -15.42 -7.02 5.89
N PRO A 111 -16.47 -7.56 5.24
CA PRO A 111 -17.85 -7.26 5.66
C PRO A 111 -18.20 -7.86 7.02
N SER A 112 -17.52 -8.94 7.42
CA SER A 112 -17.61 -9.58 8.74
C SER A 112 -16.35 -10.37 9.05
N PHE A 113 -16.15 -10.69 10.31
CA PHE A 113 -15.09 -11.56 10.82
C PHE A 113 -15.70 -12.61 11.73
N SER A 114 -15.17 -13.83 11.69
CA SER A 114 -15.59 -14.87 12.63
C SER A 114 -15.20 -14.47 14.06
N PRO A 115 -16.02 -14.82 15.09
CA PRO A 115 -15.66 -14.58 16.49
C PRO A 115 -14.32 -15.19 16.87
N GLN A 116 -14.02 -16.36 16.31
CA GLN A 116 -12.76 -17.07 16.55
C GLN A 116 -11.55 -16.28 16.06
N LEU A 117 -11.67 -15.64 14.88
CA LEU A 117 -10.60 -14.79 14.35
C LEU A 117 -10.37 -13.56 15.24
N VAL A 118 -11.44 -12.92 15.67
CA VAL A 118 -11.36 -11.75 16.58
C VAL A 118 -10.68 -12.13 17.88
N ASP A 119 -11.02 -13.28 18.46
CA ASP A 119 -10.41 -13.79 19.69
C ASP A 119 -8.92 -14.10 19.51
N VAL A 120 -8.55 -14.74 18.38
CA VAL A 120 -7.14 -15.03 18.04
C VAL A 120 -6.34 -13.76 17.91
N VAL A 121 -6.85 -12.79 17.15
CA VAL A 121 -6.17 -11.49 16.95
C VAL A 121 -6.02 -10.75 18.28
N GLY A 122 -7.03 -10.80 19.15
CA GLY A 122 -6.99 -10.19 20.48
C GLY A 122 -5.94 -10.77 21.43
N GLN A 123 -5.55 -12.02 21.22
CA GLN A 123 -4.51 -12.71 22.02
C GLN A 123 -3.10 -12.59 21.44
N MET A 124 -2.96 -12.14 20.18
CA MET A 124 -1.65 -12.00 19.55
C MET A 124 -0.90 -10.79 20.09
N GLN A 125 0.30 -11.04 20.61
CA GLN A 125 1.19 -10.00 21.10
C GLN A 125 2.33 -9.72 20.12
N GLY A 126 2.83 -8.48 20.12
CA GLY A 126 3.99 -8.09 19.32
C GLY A 126 3.69 -7.76 17.86
N ILE A 127 2.47 -8.00 17.37
CA ILE A 127 2.04 -7.62 16.03
C ILE A 127 0.87 -6.64 16.16
N GLN A 128 0.98 -5.49 15.51
CA GLN A 128 -0.11 -4.53 15.45
C GLN A 128 -1.06 -4.92 14.33
N MET A 129 -2.31 -5.22 14.70
CA MET A 129 -3.37 -5.59 13.75
C MET A 129 -4.64 -4.85 14.12
N ASP A 130 -5.38 -4.42 13.12
CA ASP A 130 -6.68 -3.80 13.27
C ASP A 130 -7.67 -4.48 12.33
N LEU A 131 -8.88 -4.76 12.81
CA LEU A 131 -9.97 -5.36 12.04
C LEU A 131 -11.08 -4.35 11.89
N TYR A 132 -11.47 -4.04 10.66
CA TYR A 132 -12.59 -3.17 10.36
C TYR A 132 -13.61 -3.90 9.50
N LYS A 133 -14.86 -3.90 9.94
CA LYS A 133 -16.00 -4.24 9.09
C LYS A 133 -16.29 -3.08 8.18
N TRP A 134 -16.54 -3.38 6.91
CA TRP A 134 -16.90 -2.35 5.96
C TRP A 134 -18.33 -2.53 5.46
N GLU A 135 -19.00 -1.41 5.20
CA GLU A 135 -20.27 -1.31 4.53
C GLU A 135 -20.21 -0.19 3.50
N TYR A 136 -20.86 -0.39 2.35
CA TYR A 136 -20.87 0.58 1.27
C TYR A 136 -22.27 1.08 1.05
N PHE A 137 -22.46 2.39 1.14
CA PHE A 137 -23.75 3.05 1.08
C PHE A 137 -23.82 4.01 -0.09
N GLU A 138 -25.02 4.14 -0.66
CA GLU A 138 -25.41 5.19 -1.58
C GLU A 138 -26.40 6.12 -0.91
N PHE A 139 -26.15 7.40 -1.06
CA PHE A 139 -26.89 8.48 -0.45
C PHE A 139 -26.96 9.66 -1.43
N ASP A 140 -28.14 9.99 -1.95
CA ASP A 140 -28.35 11.08 -2.91
C ASP A 140 -27.26 11.14 -3.99
N ASP A 141 -27.08 10.05 -4.75
CA ASP A 141 -26.07 9.88 -5.80
C ASP A 141 -24.59 9.95 -5.31
N ARG A 142 -24.38 10.04 -4.01
CA ARG A 142 -23.05 9.93 -3.41
C ARG A 142 -22.85 8.57 -2.81
N LYS A 143 -21.66 8.04 -3.00
CA LYS A 143 -21.27 6.74 -2.44
C LYS A 143 -20.28 6.96 -1.31
N ALA A 144 -20.44 6.22 -0.22
CA ALA A 144 -19.55 6.30 0.92
C ALA A 144 -19.26 4.91 1.48
N LEU A 145 -17.99 4.64 1.75
CA LEU A 145 -17.56 3.49 2.51
C LEU A 145 -17.64 3.84 4.00
N HIS A 146 -18.26 2.97 4.78
CA HIS A 146 -18.28 3.07 6.23
C HIS A 146 -17.43 1.97 6.83
N LEU A 147 -16.57 2.32 7.79
CA LEU A 147 -15.72 1.38 8.51
C LEU A 147 -16.11 1.35 9.99
N GLU A 148 -16.47 0.17 10.48
CA GLU A 148 -16.74 -0.10 11.88
C GLU A 148 -15.61 -0.95 12.45
N PRO A 149 -14.93 -0.53 13.54
CA PRO A 149 -13.90 -1.34 14.15
C PRO A 149 -14.49 -2.60 14.80
N ALA A 150 -14.06 -3.76 14.34
CA ALA A 150 -14.34 -5.04 14.99
C ALA A 150 -13.33 -5.35 16.10
N TRP A 151 -12.07 -4.99 15.88
CA TRP A 151 -11.00 -5.05 16.88
C TRP A 151 -9.90 -4.05 16.54
N LEU A 152 -9.35 -3.39 17.55
CA LEU A 152 -8.25 -2.44 17.40
C LEU A 152 -7.11 -2.81 18.34
N SER A 153 -5.88 -2.69 17.83
CA SER A 153 -4.67 -2.79 18.66
C SER A 153 -4.61 -1.67 19.70
N GLU A 154 -3.94 -1.89 20.82
CA GLU A 154 -3.80 -0.89 21.89
C GLU A 154 -3.13 0.40 21.37
N VAL A 155 -2.22 0.28 20.42
CA VAL A 155 -1.56 1.44 19.79
C VAL A 155 -2.56 2.26 18.98
N THR A 156 -3.43 1.61 18.22
CA THR A 156 -4.47 2.31 17.44
C THR A 156 -5.53 2.93 18.34
N LYS A 157 -5.93 2.26 19.43
CA LYS A 157 -6.86 2.82 20.43
C LYS A 157 -6.32 4.08 21.11
N SER A 158 -5.01 4.18 21.32
CA SER A 158 -4.37 5.32 21.97
C SER A 158 -4.15 6.52 21.05
N ARG A 159 -4.29 6.36 19.73
CA ARG A 159 -4.13 7.46 18.76
C ARG A 159 -5.33 8.42 18.84
N PRO A 160 -5.12 9.75 18.94
CA PRO A 160 -6.21 10.70 18.97
C PRO A 160 -6.96 10.66 17.63
N ARG A 161 -8.24 10.27 17.65
CA ARG A 161 -9.13 10.39 16.48
C ARG A 161 -9.36 11.87 16.24
N LYS A 162 -8.66 12.47 15.26
CA LYS A 162 -8.94 13.82 14.78
C LYS A 162 -10.32 13.78 14.09
N THR A 163 -11.36 14.17 14.83
CA THR A 163 -12.72 14.34 14.28
C THR A 163 -12.68 15.36 13.15
N LYS A 164 -13.46 15.11 12.11
CA LYS A 164 -13.63 16.00 10.95
C LYS A 164 -14.39 17.25 11.38
N ALA A 165 -13.66 18.22 11.96
CA ALA A 165 -14.17 19.54 12.25
C ALA A 165 -13.36 20.57 11.46
N GLU A 166 -14.07 21.29 10.59
CA GLU A 166 -13.73 22.54 9.93
C GLU A 166 -12.65 22.55 8.83
N LYS A 167 -13.18 22.63 7.59
CA LYS A 167 -12.48 23.26 6.47
C LYS A 167 -12.12 24.70 6.87
N PRO A 168 -10.86 25.14 6.79
CA PRO A 168 -10.57 26.55 6.85
C PRO A 168 -11.11 27.22 5.58
N GLU A 169 -12.01 28.18 5.77
CA GLU A 169 -12.44 29.10 4.72
C GLU A 169 -11.22 29.75 4.08
N LYS A 170 -11.11 29.64 2.76
CA LYS A 170 -10.15 30.39 1.96
C LYS A 170 -10.44 31.87 2.11
N LYS A 171 -9.65 32.59 2.88
CA LYS A 171 -9.53 34.04 2.78
C LYS A 171 -8.94 34.38 1.41
N ALA A 172 -9.74 35.00 0.60
CA ALA A 172 -9.34 35.63 -0.65
C ALA A 172 -8.27 36.69 -0.36
N ALA A 173 -7.04 36.46 -0.78
CA ALA A 173 -6.01 37.48 -0.83
C ALA A 173 -5.99 38.12 -2.20
N LYS A 174 -6.13 39.43 -2.20
CA LYS A 174 -6.18 40.35 -3.30
C LYS A 174 -4.98 40.20 -4.24
N ILE A 175 -5.33 40.14 -5.51
CA ILE A 175 -4.44 40.34 -6.65
C ILE A 175 -3.95 41.80 -6.61
N SER A 176 -2.65 42.02 -6.63
CA SER A 176 -2.04 43.26 -7.07
C SER A 176 -1.07 42.92 -8.22
N GLU A 177 -1.45 43.33 -9.37
CA GLU A 177 -0.67 43.40 -10.60
C GLU A 177 0.63 44.18 -10.39
N LYS A 178 1.71 43.66 -10.88
CA LYS A 178 2.80 44.41 -11.45
C LYS A 178 3.52 43.55 -12.50
N GLU A 179 3.42 43.98 -13.72
CA GLU A 179 4.13 43.58 -14.92
C GLU A 179 5.47 44.34 -15.03
N PRO A 180 6.26 44.14 -16.08
CA PRO A 180 7.50 43.35 -16.10
C PRO A 180 8.73 44.27 -16.38
N GLU A 181 9.94 43.77 -16.13
CA GLU A 181 11.15 44.33 -16.77
C GLU A 181 12.17 43.22 -17.09
N GLU A 182 12.38 43.11 -18.36
CA GLU A 182 13.48 42.81 -19.27
C GLU A 182 14.73 42.06 -18.79
N GLU A 183 15.08 41.12 -19.68
CA GLU A 183 16.36 40.39 -19.84
C GLU A 183 17.59 41.35 -19.97
N PRO A 184 18.84 40.83 -19.82
CA PRO A 184 19.49 40.24 -20.98
C PRO A 184 20.44 39.00 -20.73
N GLU A 185 20.37 38.13 -21.72
CA GLU A 185 21.40 37.37 -22.45
C GLU A 185 22.82 37.06 -21.89
N LYS A 186 23.21 35.83 -22.29
CA LYS A 186 24.54 35.21 -22.53
C LYS A 186 25.20 34.56 -21.32
N VAL A 187 25.66 33.32 -21.43
CA VAL A 187 26.64 32.71 -22.35
C VAL A 187 26.56 31.18 -22.28
N THR A 188 26.61 30.58 -23.47
CA THR A 188 26.86 29.18 -23.76
C THR A 188 28.17 28.64 -23.19
N GLU A 189 28.17 27.44 -22.58
CA GLU A 189 29.30 26.50 -22.68
C GLU A 189 28.78 25.10 -22.93
N GLU A 190 29.06 24.61 -24.13
CA GLU A 190 28.96 23.25 -24.59
C GLU A 190 29.86 22.36 -23.73
N PHE A 191 29.29 21.35 -23.10
CA PHE A 191 30.07 20.24 -22.57
C PHE A 191 29.79 19.01 -23.44
N MET A 192 30.73 18.79 -24.39
CA MET A 192 30.78 17.58 -25.20
C MET A 192 31.00 16.36 -24.33
N VAL A 193 30.04 15.43 -24.37
CA VAL A 193 30.20 14.08 -23.84
C VAL A 193 30.77 13.20 -24.96
N PRO A 194 31.89 12.50 -24.76
CA PRO A 194 32.39 11.54 -25.74
C PRO A 194 31.52 10.26 -25.77
N PRO A 195 31.44 9.57 -26.92
CA PRO A 195 30.61 8.37 -27.08
C PRO A 195 31.19 7.18 -26.33
N PRO A 196 30.35 6.21 -25.87
CA PRO A 196 30.82 5.03 -25.18
C PRO A 196 31.54 4.07 -26.13
N GLU A 197 32.68 3.60 -25.66
CA GLU A 197 33.57 2.62 -26.26
C GLU A 197 32.90 1.25 -26.39
N ALA A 198 33.11 0.59 -27.50
CA ALA A 198 32.49 -0.64 -27.92
C ALA A 198 32.81 -1.82 -26.97
N ALA A 199 31.79 -2.63 -26.71
CA ALA A 199 31.87 -3.89 -25.99
C ALA A 199 32.72 -4.90 -26.77
N PRO A 200 33.60 -5.72 -26.10
CA PRO A 200 34.32 -6.80 -26.76
C PRO A 200 33.42 -8.00 -27.08
N GLU A 201 33.66 -8.57 -28.27
CA GLU A 201 32.98 -9.75 -28.79
C GLU A 201 33.19 -11.02 -27.95
N PRO A 202 32.27 -12.00 -27.98
CA PRO A 202 32.40 -13.23 -27.21
C PRO A 202 33.39 -14.20 -27.89
N VAL A 203 34.38 -14.64 -27.12
CA VAL A 203 35.33 -15.68 -27.51
C VAL A 203 34.64 -17.04 -27.50
N GLU A 204 34.54 -17.65 -28.67
CA GLU A 204 34.22 -19.06 -28.86
C GLU A 204 35.31 -19.94 -28.19
N ARG A 205 34.92 -20.80 -27.26
CA ARG A 205 35.77 -21.90 -26.82
C ARG A 205 35.14 -23.24 -27.18
N GLY A 206 35.92 -23.87 -28.03
CA GLY A 206 35.79 -25.13 -28.65
C GLY A 206 35.22 -26.31 -27.85
N GLN A 207 34.53 -27.09 -28.59
CA GLN A 207 34.15 -28.47 -28.28
C GLN A 207 35.40 -29.34 -27.97
N LYS A 208 35.34 -30.09 -26.88
CA LYS A 208 36.13 -31.33 -26.73
C LYS A 208 35.22 -32.46 -26.29
N GLU A 209 35.26 -33.43 -27.13
CA GLU A 209 34.57 -34.74 -27.14
C GLU A 209 34.98 -35.65 -25.96
N ARG A 210 34.07 -36.59 -25.68
CA ARG A 210 34.20 -38.01 -25.31
C ARG A 210 34.62 -38.36 -23.89
N GLY A 211 33.70 -39.12 -23.32
CA GLY A 211 33.97 -40.02 -22.20
C GLY A 211 32.77 -40.91 -21.81
N LYS A 212 32.46 -41.93 -22.61
CA LYS A 212 31.61 -43.05 -22.20
C LYS A 212 32.21 -43.74 -20.97
N LYS A 213 31.44 -43.93 -19.90
CA LYS A 213 31.60 -45.11 -19.02
C LYS A 213 30.26 -45.63 -18.52
N LYS A 214 30.07 -46.87 -18.85
CA LYS A 214 29.13 -47.92 -18.56
C LYS A 214 28.60 -47.96 -17.09
N SER A 215 27.31 -48.24 -17.04
CA SER A 215 26.56 -49.18 -16.22
C SER A 215 27.38 -50.08 -15.28
N ILE A 216 26.91 -50.24 -14.04
CA ILE A 216 26.78 -51.48 -13.26
C ILE A 216 26.29 -51.07 -11.86
N PHE A 217 25.07 -51.43 -11.46
CA PHE A 217 24.74 -52.42 -10.43
C PHE A 217 23.22 -52.45 -10.17
N SER A 218 22.66 -53.60 -10.51
CA SER A 218 21.46 -54.15 -9.89
C SER A 218 21.84 -54.72 -8.50
N ILE A 219 21.03 -54.44 -7.50
CA ILE A 219 20.37 -55.41 -6.60
C ILE A 219 19.29 -54.64 -5.89
#